data_314668ca5952ada04796bb60e95256d9
#
_entry.id   314668ca5952ada04796bb60e95256d9
#
_cell.length_a   1.000
_cell.length_b   1.000
_cell.length_c   1.000
_cell.angle_alpha   90.00
_cell.angle_beta   90.00
_cell.angle_gamma   90.00
#
_symmetry.space_group_name_H-M   'P 1'
#
loop_
_entity.id
_entity.type
_entity.pdbx_description
1 polymer ?
#
loop_
_entity_poly.entity_id
_entity_poly.type
_entity_poly.pdbx_seq_one_letter_code
_entity_poly.pdbx_strand_id
1 'polypeptide(L)'
;MSRSEEEFISWYWSEASEQEKELVEKVERFGELFWDMLFKPGTCTYELTKVNTKDQDGNWFCTGMELPEELESFDYSAFYYRVEDLPGCDAYYNNAEKMICVSPELLSSDSIIMHEMIHLHEAVINALPMYFHDMLYWALYKELKEKIPQLDDIITQHAHILTGSTLYSAGGLHDILFLLKSFDLDIRQGYPLGTVFSYGKEDEFKKYSYIKA
;
A
#
# COMPACT_ATOMS: atom_id res chain seq x y z
N MET A 1 5.47 -16.37 -10.43
CA MET A 1 6.18 -15.77 -11.58
C MET A 1 5.53 -14.41 -11.83
N SER A 2 6.29 -13.39 -12.17
CA SER A 2 5.71 -12.13 -12.64
C SER A 2 5.29 -12.29 -14.10
N ARG A 3 4.20 -11.65 -14.48
CA ARG A 3 3.71 -11.56 -15.85
C ARG A 3 4.67 -10.66 -16.65
N SER A 4 4.98 -11.00 -17.89
CA SER A 4 5.72 -10.09 -18.77
C SER A 4 4.77 -9.04 -19.37
N GLU A 5 5.31 -7.89 -19.76
CA GLU A 5 4.54 -6.83 -20.41
C GLU A 5 3.87 -7.33 -21.71
N GLU A 6 4.56 -8.17 -22.49
CA GLU A 6 4.01 -8.76 -23.71
C GLU A 6 2.82 -9.69 -23.41
N GLU A 7 2.92 -10.52 -22.36
CA GLU A 7 1.82 -11.38 -21.90
C GLU A 7 0.64 -10.55 -21.40
N PHE A 8 0.91 -9.44 -20.70
CA PHE A 8 -0.14 -8.51 -20.26
C PHE A 8 -0.86 -7.89 -21.45
N ILE A 9 -0.14 -7.33 -22.40
CA ILE A 9 -0.70 -6.71 -23.61
C ILE A 9 -1.54 -7.71 -24.40
N SER A 10 -1.03 -8.94 -24.59
CA SER A 10 -1.75 -9.99 -25.28
C SER A 10 -3.07 -10.34 -24.60
N TRP A 11 -3.03 -10.54 -23.28
CA TRP A 11 -4.23 -10.83 -22.50
C TRP A 11 -5.22 -9.65 -22.52
N TYR A 12 -4.75 -8.43 -22.29
CA TYR A 12 -5.59 -7.23 -22.21
C TYR A 12 -6.42 -7.02 -23.47
N TRP A 13 -5.80 -7.20 -24.65
CA TRP A 13 -6.48 -6.96 -25.91
C TRP A 13 -7.29 -8.15 -26.43
N SER A 14 -6.97 -9.37 -26.04
CA SER A 14 -7.54 -10.57 -26.63
C SER A 14 -8.48 -11.35 -25.71
N GLU A 15 -8.27 -11.31 -24.40
CA GLU A 15 -8.92 -12.20 -23.46
C GLU A 15 -9.65 -11.49 -22.33
N ALA A 16 -9.13 -10.32 -21.89
CA ALA A 16 -9.69 -9.60 -20.76
C ALA A 16 -11.13 -9.13 -21.02
N SER A 17 -12.00 -9.38 -20.07
CA SER A 17 -13.37 -8.82 -20.06
C SER A 17 -13.34 -7.30 -19.90
N GLU A 18 -14.43 -6.63 -20.24
CA GLU A 18 -14.55 -5.18 -20.04
C GLU A 18 -14.44 -4.79 -18.56
N GLN A 19 -14.91 -5.64 -17.64
CA GLN A 19 -14.78 -5.42 -16.20
C GLN A 19 -13.33 -5.58 -15.73
N GLU A 20 -12.57 -6.53 -16.26
CA GLU A 20 -11.15 -6.67 -15.97
C GLU A 20 -10.33 -5.50 -16.51
N LYS A 21 -10.68 -4.99 -17.69
CA LYS A 21 -10.07 -3.75 -18.23
C LYS A 21 -10.36 -2.54 -17.34
N GLU A 22 -11.60 -2.41 -16.87
CA GLU A 22 -11.95 -1.34 -15.92
C GLU A 22 -11.13 -1.46 -14.62
N LEU A 23 -10.94 -2.68 -14.11
CA LEU A 23 -10.11 -2.92 -12.92
C LEU A 23 -8.64 -2.50 -13.18
N VAL A 24 -8.08 -2.86 -14.33
CA VAL A 24 -6.72 -2.45 -14.73
C VAL A 24 -6.59 -0.92 -14.79
N GLU A 25 -7.54 -0.24 -15.44
CA GLU A 25 -7.53 1.23 -15.55
C GLU A 25 -7.58 1.90 -14.17
N LYS A 26 -8.33 1.32 -13.22
CA LYS A 26 -8.38 1.83 -11.85
C LYS A 26 -7.06 1.62 -11.11
N VAL A 27 -6.47 0.43 -11.22
CA VAL A 27 -5.17 0.13 -10.60
C VAL A 27 -4.06 1.03 -11.18
N GLU A 28 -4.04 1.22 -12.50
CA GLU A 28 -3.10 2.15 -13.16
C GLU A 28 -3.28 3.58 -12.63
N ARG A 29 -4.51 4.07 -12.59
CA ARG A 29 -4.83 5.41 -12.08
C ARG A 29 -4.40 5.62 -10.63
N PHE A 30 -4.56 4.61 -9.77
CA PHE A 30 -4.14 4.69 -8.38
C PHE A 30 -2.66 4.40 -8.18
N GLY A 31 -1.99 3.81 -9.16
CA GLY A 31 -0.57 3.46 -9.09
C GLY A 31 0.33 4.64 -8.71
N GLU A 32 0.04 5.84 -9.21
CA GLU A 32 0.77 7.06 -8.87
C GLU A 32 0.69 7.40 -7.37
N LEU A 33 -0.44 7.15 -6.72
CA LEU A 33 -0.59 7.39 -5.27
C LEU A 33 0.32 6.47 -4.46
N PHE A 34 0.47 5.23 -4.90
CA PHE A 34 1.35 4.25 -4.25
C PHE A 34 2.81 4.54 -4.55
N TRP A 35 3.13 5.00 -5.74
CA TRP A 35 4.45 5.48 -6.09
C TRP A 35 4.89 6.64 -5.19
N ASP A 36 4.08 7.65 -5.08
CA ASP A 36 4.31 8.78 -4.20
C ASP A 36 4.45 8.37 -2.73
N MET A 37 3.71 7.36 -2.29
CA MET A 37 3.80 6.85 -0.93
C MET A 37 5.15 6.19 -0.67
N LEU A 38 5.68 5.44 -1.63
CA LEU A 38 7.00 4.83 -1.56
C LEU A 38 8.13 5.86 -1.58
N PHE A 39 7.97 6.90 -2.39
CA PHE A 39 9.06 7.79 -2.80
C PHE A 39 8.78 9.26 -2.53
N LYS A 40 8.01 9.58 -1.48
CA LYS A 40 7.68 10.98 -1.16
C LYS A 40 8.89 11.87 -1.15
N PRO A 41 8.96 12.88 -2.04
CA PRO A 41 10.01 13.89 -2.00
C PRO A 41 9.99 14.61 -0.65
N GLY A 42 11.12 14.61 0.03
CA GLY A 42 11.31 15.35 1.29
C GLY A 42 11.06 14.54 2.58
N THR A 43 10.41 13.37 2.52
CA THR A 43 10.35 12.47 3.69
C THR A 43 11.52 11.51 3.73
N CYS A 44 12.07 11.20 2.59
CA CYS A 44 13.30 10.48 2.42
C CYS A 44 14.16 11.31 1.50
N THR A 45 15.10 12.04 2.00
CA THR A 45 16.26 12.47 1.22
C THR A 45 17.05 11.20 0.94
N TYR A 46 16.61 10.48 -0.07
CA TYR A 46 17.34 9.33 -0.56
C TYR A 46 18.50 9.81 -1.43
N GLU A 47 19.53 10.31 -0.80
CA GLU A 47 20.85 9.98 -1.30
C GLU A 47 21.11 8.56 -0.83
N LEU A 48 20.65 7.61 -1.58
CA LEU A 48 20.77 6.18 -1.34
C LEU A 48 22.13 5.66 -1.74
N THR A 49 23.17 6.25 -1.21
CA THR A 49 24.51 5.73 -1.39
C THR A 49 25.05 5.23 -0.06
N LYS A 50 24.97 3.90 0.08
CA LYS A 50 25.70 3.10 1.05
C LYS A 50 25.42 3.37 2.53
N VAL A 51 24.60 2.48 3.09
CA VAL A 51 25.20 1.27 3.57
C VAL A 51 26.00 1.47 4.84
N ASN A 52 25.47 0.98 5.92
CA ASN A 52 26.21 0.59 7.12
C ASN A 52 27.49 1.37 7.41
N THR A 53 27.35 2.58 7.87
CA THR A 53 28.43 3.32 8.52
C THR A 53 28.34 3.09 10.02
N LYS A 54 29.49 2.97 10.67
CA LYS A 54 29.54 3.01 12.14
C LYS A 54 29.72 4.45 12.60
N ASP A 55 28.94 4.84 13.62
CA ASP A 55 29.17 6.09 14.33
C ASP A 55 30.44 6.02 15.18
N GLN A 56 30.78 7.11 15.86
CA GLN A 56 31.95 7.21 16.74
C GLN A 56 31.90 6.22 17.92
N ASP A 57 30.69 5.77 18.27
CA ASP A 57 30.45 4.82 19.36
C ASP A 57 30.42 3.37 18.85
N GLY A 58 30.59 3.15 17.56
CA GLY A 58 30.63 1.84 16.93
C GLY A 58 29.26 1.24 16.59
N ASN A 59 28.19 2.01 16.70
CA ASN A 59 26.86 1.57 16.27
C ASN A 59 26.71 1.67 14.76
N TRP A 60 26.02 0.69 14.18
CA TRP A 60 25.71 0.70 12.76
C TRP A 60 24.52 1.61 12.49
N PHE A 61 24.62 2.44 11.49
CA PHE A 61 23.50 3.21 10.96
C PHE A 61 23.49 3.24 9.44
N CYS A 62 22.33 3.38 8.86
CA CYS A 62 22.17 3.48 7.43
C CYS A 62 22.29 4.95 7.00
N THR A 63 23.22 5.28 6.11
CA THR A 63 23.43 6.65 5.62
C THR A 63 22.75 6.91 4.28
N GLY A 64 22.18 5.90 3.66
CA GLY A 64 21.48 6.02 2.40
C GLY A 64 21.25 4.65 1.74
N MET A 65 20.45 4.61 0.71
CA MET A 65 20.10 3.41 -0.07
C MET A 65 19.99 3.77 -1.55
N GLU A 66 20.46 2.90 -2.43
CA GLU A 66 20.05 2.92 -3.83
C GLU A 66 18.73 2.13 -3.96
N LEU A 67 17.74 2.73 -4.61
CA LEU A 67 16.57 2.00 -5.02
C LEU A 67 16.98 1.01 -6.12
N PRO A 68 16.49 -0.23 -6.07
CA PRO A 68 16.58 -1.11 -7.22
C PRO A 68 15.96 -0.42 -8.44
N GLU A 69 16.60 -0.54 -9.61
CA GLU A 69 16.06 0.02 -10.87
C GLU A 69 14.63 -0.47 -11.15
N GLU A 70 14.30 -1.69 -10.68
CA GLU A 70 12.97 -2.29 -10.81
C GLU A 70 11.85 -1.52 -10.06
N LEU A 71 12.22 -0.56 -9.20
CA LEU A 71 11.27 0.25 -8.43
C LEU A 71 11.15 1.69 -8.93
N GLU A 72 11.69 2.01 -10.10
CA GLU A 72 11.57 3.35 -10.70
C GLU A 72 10.14 3.69 -11.12
N SER A 73 9.27 2.69 -11.26
CA SER A 73 7.86 2.89 -11.57
C SER A 73 6.97 1.79 -10.99
N PHE A 74 5.71 2.10 -10.71
CA PHE A 74 4.72 1.08 -10.38
C PHE A 74 4.31 0.35 -11.66
N ASP A 75 4.81 -0.87 -11.82
CA ASP A 75 4.48 -1.71 -12.97
C ASP A 75 3.22 -2.54 -12.72
N TYR A 76 2.06 -1.96 -13.05
CA TYR A 76 0.78 -2.65 -12.96
C TYR A 76 0.66 -3.85 -13.93
N SER A 77 1.44 -3.87 -15.00
CA SER A 77 1.41 -4.97 -15.98
C SER A 77 1.96 -6.27 -15.43
N ALA A 78 2.79 -6.21 -14.38
CA ALA A 78 3.38 -7.38 -13.73
C ALA A 78 2.38 -8.23 -12.92
N PHE A 79 1.13 -7.77 -12.78
CA PHE A 79 0.10 -8.40 -11.97
C PHE A 79 -1.03 -8.98 -12.81
N TYR A 80 -1.80 -9.90 -12.21
CA TYR A 80 -3.00 -10.47 -12.80
C TYR A 80 -4.24 -9.79 -12.20
N TYR A 81 -5.30 -9.72 -12.99
CA TYR A 81 -6.55 -9.05 -12.63
C TYR A 81 -7.72 -9.96 -12.95
N ARG A 82 -8.65 -10.10 -12.00
CA ARG A 82 -9.89 -10.84 -12.20
C ARG A 82 -11.08 -10.10 -11.62
N VAL A 83 -12.19 -10.22 -12.31
CA VAL A 83 -13.50 -9.83 -11.81
C VAL A 83 -14.40 -11.05 -11.88
N GLU A 84 -14.74 -11.61 -10.72
CA GLU A 84 -15.56 -12.82 -10.62
C GLU A 84 -16.39 -12.82 -9.34
N ASP A 85 -17.47 -13.60 -9.33
CA ASP A 85 -18.29 -13.77 -8.12
C ASP A 85 -17.46 -14.41 -7.00
N LEU A 86 -17.40 -13.73 -5.85
CA LEU A 86 -16.62 -14.15 -4.70
C LEU A 86 -17.54 -14.49 -3.52
N PRO A 87 -18.01 -15.76 -3.36
CA PRO A 87 -18.89 -16.13 -2.29
C PRO A 87 -18.27 -15.91 -0.90
N GLY A 88 -18.78 -14.91 -0.16
CA GLY A 88 -18.33 -14.61 1.21
C GLY A 88 -17.06 -13.77 1.29
N CYS A 89 -16.59 -13.22 0.18
CA CYS A 89 -15.46 -12.31 0.11
C CYS A 89 -15.78 -11.21 -0.90
N ASP A 90 -15.33 -10.00 -0.63
CA ASP A 90 -15.59 -8.83 -1.47
C ASP A 90 -14.51 -8.63 -2.54
N ALA A 91 -13.26 -8.74 -2.11
CA ALA A 91 -12.07 -8.68 -2.93
C ALA A 91 -10.90 -9.37 -2.20
N TYR A 92 -9.83 -9.67 -2.90
CA TYR A 92 -8.59 -10.13 -2.30
C TYR A 92 -7.39 -9.92 -3.22
N TYR A 93 -6.22 -9.76 -2.60
CA TYR A 93 -4.93 -9.90 -3.26
C TYR A 93 -4.32 -11.26 -2.98
N ASN A 94 -3.98 -12.01 -4.03
CA ASN A 94 -3.28 -13.29 -3.93
C ASN A 94 -1.78 -13.09 -4.21
N ASN A 95 -0.97 -13.16 -3.16
CA ASN A 95 0.47 -12.97 -3.28
C ASN A 95 1.18 -14.06 -4.10
N ALA A 96 0.70 -15.30 -4.03
CA ALA A 96 1.32 -16.41 -4.76
C ALA A 96 1.12 -16.28 -6.28
N GLU A 97 -0.03 -15.81 -6.68
CA GLU A 97 -0.41 -15.60 -8.08
C GLU A 97 -0.16 -14.17 -8.54
N LYS A 98 0.20 -13.26 -7.63
CA LYS A 98 0.29 -11.82 -7.87
C LYS A 98 -0.97 -11.27 -8.54
N MET A 99 -2.12 -11.56 -7.96
CA MET A 99 -3.42 -11.29 -8.56
C MET A 99 -4.30 -10.46 -7.64
N ILE A 100 -4.90 -9.42 -8.18
CA ILE A 100 -6.04 -8.72 -7.57
C ILE A 100 -7.32 -9.31 -8.14
N CYS A 101 -8.21 -9.75 -7.25
CA CYS A 101 -9.53 -10.24 -7.61
C CYS A 101 -10.61 -9.42 -6.88
N VAL A 102 -11.63 -8.98 -7.62
CA VAL A 102 -12.71 -8.12 -7.10
C VAL A 102 -14.05 -8.68 -7.55
N SER A 103 -15.06 -8.64 -6.67
CA SER A 103 -16.41 -9.00 -7.08
C SER A 103 -17.00 -7.94 -8.03
N PRO A 104 -17.84 -8.33 -9.02
CA PRO A 104 -18.43 -7.38 -9.96
C PRO A 104 -19.18 -6.22 -9.29
N GLU A 105 -19.83 -6.49 -8.16
CA GLU A 105 -20.61 -5.51 -7.41
C GLU A 105 -19.74 -4.41 -6.81
N LEU A 106 -18.49 -4.72 -6.49
CA LEU A 106 -17.55 -3.81 -5.83
C LEU A 106 -16.53 -3.19 -6.77
N LEU A 107 -16.60 -3.52 -8.05
CA LEU A 107 -15.72 -2.92 -9.06
C LEU A 107 -15.83 -1.37 -9.08
N SER A 108 -16.99 -0.81 -8.73
CA SER A 108 -17.19 0.63 -8.59
C SER A 108 -16.59 1.23 -7.31
N SER A 109 -16.18 0.41 -6.34
CA SER A 109 -15.65 0.86 -5.05
C SER A 109 -14.14 1.12 -5.12
N ASP A 110 -13.76 2.35 -5.37
CA ASP A 110 -12.36 2.77 -5.44
C ASP A 110 -11.60 2.48 -4.13
N SER A 111 -12.26 2.58 -2.96
CA SER A 111 -11.63 2.31 -1.67
C SER A 111 -11.24 0.83 -1.48
N ILE A 112 -12.06 -0.09 -1.99
CA ILE A 112 -11.76 -1.53 -1.93
C ILE A 112 -10.60 -1.87 -2.86
N ILE A 113 -10.58 -1.30 -4.06
CA ILE A 113 -9.46 -1.50 -4.98
C ILE A 113 -8.16 -0.98 -4.37
N MET A 114 -8.17 0.22 -3.78
CA MET A 114 -7.00 0.77 -3.09
C MET A 114 -6.58 -0.10 -1.88
N HIS A 115 -7.54 -0.71 -1.17
CA HIS A 115 -7.24 -1.65 -0.10
C HIS A 115 -6.42 -2.85 -0.61
N GLU A 116 -6.86 -3.49 -1.68
CA GLU A 116 -6.13 -4.62 -2.27
C GLU A 116 -4.77 -4.19 -2.85
N MET A 117 -4.69 -2.97 -3.36
CA MET A 117 -3.41 -2.41 -3.80
C MET A 117 -2.44 -2.17 -2.65
N ILE A 118 -2.90 -1.92 -1.41
CA ILE A 118 -1.99 -1.87 -0.25
C ILE A 118 -1.33 -3.24 -0.05
N HIS A 119 -2.08 -4.33 -0.13
CA HIS A 119 -1.52 -5.68 -0.02
C HIS A 119 -0.51 -5.98 -1.12
N LEU A 120 -0.81 -5.57 -2.35
CA LEU A 120 0.11 -5.68 -3.47
C LEU A 120 1.39 -4.87 -3.21
N HIS A 121 1.25 -3.62 -2.78
CA HIS A 121 2.36 -2.74 -2.43
C HIS A 121 3.23 -3.33 -1.29
N GLU A 122 2.61 -3.93 -0.28
CA GLU A 122 3.32 -4.62 0.78
C GLU A 122 4.09 -5.83 0.27
N ALA A 123 3.54 -6.58 -0.67
CA ALA A 123 4.24 -7.69 -1.29
C ALA A 123 5.50 -7.23 -2.06
N VAL A 124 5.45 -6.06 -2.70
CA VAL A 124 6.62 -5.44 -3.33
C VAL A 124 7.65 -5.01 -2.28
N ILE A 125 7.20 -4.31 -1.22
CA ILE A 125 8.10 -3.85 -0.15
C ILE A 125 8.73 -5.01 0.61
N ASN A 126 8.01 -6.11 0.80
CA ASN A 126 8.53 -7.30 1.49
C ASN A 126 9.70 -7.96 0.75
N ALA A 127 9.86 -7.71 -0.55
CA ALA A 127 11.03 -8.13 -1.31
C ALA A 127 12.25 -7.23 -1.06
N LEU A 128 12.07 -6.08 -0.42
CA LEU A 128 13.12 -5.11 -0.13
C LEU A 128 13.77 -5.39 1.22
N PRO A 129 14.98 -4.84 1.47
CA PRO A 129 15.60 -4.93 2.78
C PRO A 129 14.71 -4.38 3.91
N MET A 130 14.73 -5.03 5.06
CA MET A 130 13.85 -4.75 6.21
C MET A 130 13.85 -3.29 6.68
N TYR A 131 14.96 -2.58 6.57
CA TYR A 131 15.05 -1.16 6.92
C TYR A 131 14.17 -0.25 6.04
N PHE A 132 13.75 -0.74 4.87
CA PHE A 132 12.85 0.00 3.98
C PHE A 132 11.45 0.14 4.60
N HIS A 133 10.99 -0.90 5.29
CA HIS A 133 9.74 -0.85 6.05
C HIS A 133 9.79 0.22 7.15
N ASP A 134 10.90 0.25 7.91
CA ASP A 134 11.08 1.25 8.97
C ASP A 134 11.06 2.66 8.41
N MET A 135 11.76 2.88 7.32
CA MET A 135 11.81 4.20 6.69
C MET A 135 10.45 4.64 6.20
N LEU A 136 9.72 3.76 5.53
CA LEU A 136 8.38 4.05 5.05
C LEU A 136 7.41 4.31 6.22
N TYR A 137 7.48 3.48 7.26
CA TYR A 137 6.69 3.67 8.47
C TYR A 137 6.93 5.06 9.07
N TRP A 138 8.19 5.43 9.31
CA TRP A 138 8.53 6.71 9.92
C TRP A 138 8.18 7.90 9.02
N ALA A 139 8.33 7.78 7.71
CA ALA A 139 7.94 8.79 6.75
C ALA A 139 6.43 9.06 6.80
N LEU A 140 5.62 8.00 6.67
CA LEU A 140 4.17 8.09 6.75
C LEU A 140 3.70 8.56 8.13
N TYR A 141 4.24 7.98 9.21
CA TYR A 141 3.88 8.37 10.57
C TYR A 141 4.11 9.86 10.81
N LYS A 142 5.29 10.38 10.45
CA LYS A 142 5.63 11.79 10.62
C LYS A 142 4.66 12.70 9.89
N GLU A 143 4.39 12.41 8.62
CA GLU A 143 3.47 13.22 7.83
C GLU A 143 2.03 13.14 8.35
N LEU A 144 1.56 11.94 8.66
CA LEU A 144 0.20 11.74 9.17
C LEU A 144 0.03 12.34 10.57
N LYS A 145 1.06 12.37 11.40
CA LYS A 145 1.02 13.00 12.71
C LYS A 145 0.75 14.51 12.65
N GLU A 146 1.25 15.16 11.60
CA GLU A 146 0.97 16.58 11.35
C GLU A 146 -0.49 16.80 10.90
N LYS A 147 -1.06 15.84 10.16
CA LYS A 147 -2.42 15.92 9.64
C LYS A 147 -3.48 15.36 10.60
N ILE A 148 -3.12 14.38 11.41
CA ILE A 148 -4.00 13.68 12.36
C ILE A 148 -3.43 13.85 13.78
N PRO A 149 -3.81 14.91 14.52
CA PRO A 149 -3.26 15.15 15.85
C PRO A 149 -3.45 13.99 16.85
N GLN A 150 -4.54 13.22 16.68
CA GLN A 150 -4.85 12.06 17.53
C GLN A 150 -4.24 10.73 17.03
N LEU A 151 -3.29 10.75 16.11
CA LEU A 151 -2.76 9.52 15.49
C LEU A 151 -2.27 8.48 16.51
N ASP A 152 -1.54 8.92 17.55
CA ASP A 152 -1.03 8.01 18.60
C ASP A 152 -2.15 7.36 19.39
N ASP A 153 -3.18 8.15 19.72
CA ASP A 153 -4.35 7.66 20.44
C ASP A 153 -5.11 6.65 19.58
N ILE A 154 -5.23 6.94 18.29
CA ILE A 154 -5.87 6.01 17.32
C ILE A 154 -5.11 4.68 17.28
N ILE A 155 -3.80 4.72 17.06
CA ILE A 155 -2.97 3.51 17.00
C ILE A 155 -3.10 2.72 18.32
N THR A 156 -3.01 3.40 19.45
CA THR A 156 -3.08 2.74 20.76
C THR A 156 -4.45 2.14 21.04
N GLN A 157 -5.52 2.88 20.79
CA GLN A 157 -6.90 2.44 21.06
C GLN A 157 -7.33 1.31 20.14
N HIS A 158 -6.85 1.30 18.91
CA HIS A 158 -7.27 0.35 17.89
C HIS A 158 -6.25 -0.78 17.62
N ALA A 159 -5.21 -0.90 18.47
CA ALA A 159 -4.22 -1.97 18.34
C ALA A 159 -4.84 -3.39 18.31
N HIS A 160 -6.01 -3.57 18.92
CA HIS A 160 -6.72 -4.85 18.97
C HIS A 160 -7.36 -5.29 17.64
N ILE A 161 -7.56 -4.37 16.70
CA ILE A 161 -8.09 -4.68 15.37
C ILE A 161 -6.98 -4.84 14.33
N LEU A 162 -5.75 -4.45 14.69
CA LEU A 162 -4.60 -4.63 13.83
C LEU A 162 -4.10 -6.06 13.95
N THR A 163 -4.01 -6.74 12.84
CA THR A 163 -3.47 -8.10 12.78
C THR A 163 -1.97 -8.02 12.60
N GLY A 164 -1.24 -8.42 13.62
CA GLY A 164 0.21 -8.28 13.65
C GLY A 164 0.63 -7.06 14.47
N SER A 165 1.16 -7.33 15.65
CA SER A 165 1.56 -6.29 16.61
C SER A 165 2.96 -5.74 16.36
N THR A 166 3.63 -6.16 15.29
CA THR A 166 4.99 -5.76 14.98
C THR A 166 5.05 -5.05 13.64
N LEU A 167 5.91 -4.04 13.55
CA LEU A 167 6.27 -3.34 12.30
C LEU A 167 6.72 -4.27 11.16
N TYR A 168 6.90 -5.54 11.46
CA TYR A 168 7.56 -6.54 10.61
C TYR A 168 6.68 -7.74 10.28
N SER A 169 5.36 -7.65 10.46
CA SER A 169 4.49 -8.75 10.05
C SER A 169 4.46 -8.85 8.53
N ALA A 170 5.20 -9.80 8.01
CA ALA A 170 5.31 -10.06 6.59
C ALA A 170 3.94 -10.46 5.99
N GLY A 171 3.38 -9.56 5.22
CA GLY A 171 2.42 -9.85 4.16
C GLY A 171 1.02 -10.28 4.56
N GLY A 172 0.04 -9.54 4.06
CA GLY A 172 -1.37 -9.93 4.08
C GLY A 172 -2.12 -9.62 5.36
N LEU A 173 -1.52 -8.92 6.30
CA LEU A 173 -2.13 -8.56 7.56
C LEU A 173 -2.37 -7.04 7.61
N HIS A 174 -3.48 -6.65 8.22
CA HIS A 174 -3.82 -5.25 8.45
C HIS A 174 -3.05 -4.73 9.68
N ASP A 175 -1.76 -4.53 9.53
CA ASP A 175 -0.88 -4.03 10.60
C ASP A 175 -0.88 -2.50 10.70
N ILE A 176 0.03 -1.94 11.50
CA ILE A 176 0.15 -0.49 11.66
C ILE A 176 0.56 0.19 10.36
N LEU A 177 1.44 -0.40 9.57
CA LEU A 177 1.87 0.17 8.30
C LEU A 177 0.72 0.19 7.29
N PHE A 178 -0.07 -0.88 7.24
CA PHE A 178 -1.30 -0.93 6.46
C PHE A 178 -2.27 0.21 6.86
N LEU A 179 -2.47 0.41 8.17
CA LEU A 179 -3.32 1.49 8.68
C LEU A 179 -2.81 2.87 8.24
N LEU A 180 -1.51 3.13 8.36
CA LEU A 180 -0.92 4.41 7.94
C LEU A 180 -1.08 4.65 6.44
N LYS A 181 -0.87 3.64 5.61
CA LYS A 181 -1.12 3.72 4.16
C LYS A 181 -2.58 4.01 3.85
N SER A 182 -3.49 3.32 4.54
CA SER A 182 -4.93 3.55 4.37
C SER A 182 -5.32 5.00 4.71
N PHE A 183 -4.79 5.55 5.80
CA PHE A 183 -5.06 6.94 6.18
C PHE A 183 -4.45 7.96 5.21
N ASP A 184 -3.27 7.68 4.67
CA ASP A 184 -2.66 8.54 3.65
C ASP A 184 -3.54 8.58 2.39
N LEU A 185 -4.04 7.43 1.95
CA LEU A 185 -4.96 7.34 0.81
C LEU A 185 -6.30 8.01 1.10
N ASP A 186 -6.88 7.82 2.29
CA ASP A 186 -8.10 8.49 2.71
C ASP A 186 -7.97 10.01 2.61
N ILE A 187 -6.86 10.56 3.13
CA ILE A 187 -6.60 12.01 3.10
C ILE A 187 -6.44 12.51 1.67
N ARG A 188 -5.68 11.80 0.84
CA ARG A 188 -5.45 12.16 -0.57
C ARG A 188 -6.73 12.13 -1.40
N GLN A 189 -7.62 11.19 -1.12
CA GLN A 189 -8.90 11.07 -1.80
C GLN A 189 -10.02 11.92 -1.16
N GLY A 190 -9.76 12.56 -0.01
CA GLY A 190 -10.75 13.34 0.71
C GLY A 190 -11.80 12.50 1.42
N TYR A 191 -11.52 11.22 1.67
CA TYR A 191 -12.40 10.29 2.36
C TYR A 191 -12.34 10.49 3.88
N PRO A 192 -13.39 10.08 4.61
CA PRO A 192 -13.29 9.86 6.06
C PRO A 192 -12.20 8.84 6.39
N LEU A 193 -11.49 9.02 7.51
CA LEU A 193 -10.48 8.05 7.95
C LEU A 193 -11.10 6.67 8.13
N GLY A 194 -10.39 5.64 7.70
CA GLY A 194 -10.79 4.25 7.76
C GLY A 194 -11.59 3.76 6.55
N THR A 195 -11.88 4.61 5.58
CA THR A 195 -12.61 4.20 4.36
C THR A 195 -11.82 3.18 3.54
N VAL A 196 -10.54 3.41 3.31
CA VAL A 196 -9.67 2.45 2.62
C VAL A 196 -9.29 1.29 3.52
N PHE A 197 -9.17 1.48 4.84
CA PHE A 197 -8.95 0.37 5.77
C PHE A 197 -10.07 -0.68 5.73
N SER A 198 -11.32 -0.22 5.57
CA SER A 198 -12.51 -0.99 5.18
C SER A 198 -12.86 -2.22 6.05
N TYR A 199 -13.57 -3.17 5.48
CA TYR A 199 -14.00 -4.45 6.06
C TYR A 199 -14.79 -4.34 7.37
N GLY A 200 -15.75 -3.39 7.41
CA GLY A 200 -16.62 -3.18 8.57
C GLY A 200 -15.93 -2.54 9.77
N LYS A 201 -14.72 -1.97 9.56
CA LYS A 201 -13.99 -1.22 10.59
C LYS A 201 -14.03 0.29 10.38
N GLU A 202 -14.66 0.76 9.31
CA GLU A 202 -14.71 2.18 8.96
C GLU A 202 -15.29 3.02 10.10
N ASP A 203 -16.30 2.52 10.80
CA ASP A 203 -16.97 3.25 11.89
C ASP A 203 -16.06 3.46 13.11
N GLU A 204 -15.04 2.61 13.27
CA GLU A 204 -14.03 2.77 14.31
C GLU A 204 -13.19 4.03 14.12
N PHE A 205 -12.96 4.43 12.86
CA PHE A 205 -12.07 5.52 12.50
C PHE A 205 -12.79 6.78 12.04
N LYS A 206 -14.00 6.70 11.48
CA LYS A 206 -14.79 7.85 10.98
C LYS A 206 -15.04 8.95 12.02
N LYS A 207 -14.96 8.62 13.31
CA LYS A 207 -15.09 9.59 14.42
C LYS A 207 -13.90 10.55 14.54
N TYR A 208 -12.78 10.21 13.94
CA TYR A 208 -11.58 11.04 13.94
C TYR A 208 -11.54 11.93 12.71
N SER A 209 -10.95 13.10 12.85
CA SER A 209 -10.80 14.06 11.75
C SER A 209 -9.34 14.32 11.44
N TYR A 210 -9.09 14.77 10.24
CA TYR A 210 -7.77 15.24 9.83
C TYR A 210 -7.82 16.70 9.35
N ILE A 211 -6.69 17.36 9.41
CA ILE A 211 -6.53 18.74 8.92
C ILE A 211 -6.44 18.68 7.39
N LYS A 212 -7.40 19.30 6.73
CA LYS A 212 -7.34 19.46 5.27
C LYS A 212 -6.28 20.53 4.94
N ALA A 213 -5.39 20.20 4.04
CA ALA A 213 -4.39 21.14 3.54
C ALA A 213 -5.03 22.25 2.71
#